data_6bb6326f99ca811c331f91952adc6d3a
#
_entry.id   6bb6326f99ca811c331f91952adc6d3a
#
_cell.length_a   1.000
_cell.length_b   1.000
_cell.length_c   1.000
_cell.angle_alpha   90.00
_cell.angle_beta   90.00
_cell.angle_gamma   90.00
#
_symmetry.space_group_name_H-M   'P 1'
#
loop_
_entity.id
_entity.type
_entity.pdbx_description
1 polymer ?
#
loop_
_entity_poly.entity_id
_entity_poly.type
_entity_poly.pdbx_seq_one_letter_code
_entity_poly.pdbx_strand_id
1 'polypeptide(L)'
;MSAFCLCMFTACDSDDNNLLCYGTHTDIEGDVTAFGAVGDGKTDCSKAINSAIASLPAEGGVLVIPEGDFVLDAPIVINKHNVTIKGLNPGMRSNIDVNGINDLLGPGGGSKLVARNAEAAIKVETGMKGVKIMNLMVSGGTEAKNIGIHFAGATDNGMLSNIIGINLHTGVKIEQAKNMQIVNCWVCELPNSIELIGGENIVL
;
A
#
# COMPACT_ATOMS: atom_id res chain seq x y z
N MET A 1 8.49 -17.90 21.42
CA MET A 1 7.05 -17.96 21.68
C MET A 1 6.67 -16.58 22.20
N SER A 2 6.29 -15.69 21.31
CA SER A 2 5.83 -14.34 21.68
C SER A 2 4.31 -14.34 21.61
N ALA A 3 3.68 -14.09 22.74
CA ALA A 3 2.25 -14.14 22.91
C ALA A 3 1.60 -12.95 22.17
N PHE A 4 0.75 -13.26 21.19
CA PHE A 4 -0.19 -12.30 20.65
C PHE A 4 -1.14 -11.85 21.75
N CYS A 5 -1.09 -10.59 22.11
CA CYS A 5 -2.09 -10.00 23.00
C CYS A 5 -3.37 -9.77 22.17
N LEU A 6 -4.28 -10.73 22.25
CA LEU A 6 -5.63 -10.62 21.75
C LEU A 6 -6.43 -9.77 22.74
N CYS A 7 -6.47 -8.46 22.57
CA CYS A 7 -7.37 -7.61 23.33
C CYS A 7 -8.80 -7.83 22.83
N MET A 8 -9.51 -8.79 23.43
CA MET A 8 -10.96 -8.85 23.34
C MET A 8 -11.54 -7.78 24.26
N PHE A 9 -12.00 -6.69 23.70
CA PHE A 9 -12.92 -5.82 24.41
C PHE A 9 -14.34 -6.35 24.22
N THR A 10 -14.79 -7.18 25.16
CA THR A 10 -16.22 -7.41 25.39
C THR A 10 -16.69 -6.41 26.43
N ALA A 11 -17.30 -5.34 26.01
CA ALA A 11 -18.13 -4.53 26.86
C ALA A 11 -19.31 -4.01 26.04
N CYS A 12 -20.38 -4.75 26.08
CA CYS A 12 -21.69 -4.19 25.84
C CYS A 12 -22.47 -4.45 27.13
N ASP A 13 -22.51 -3.47 28.01
CA ASP A 13 -23.39 -3.48 29.15
C ASP A 13 -24.77 -3.03 28.67
N SER A 14 -25.77 -3.84 29.00
CA SER A 14 -27.13 -3.69 28.55
C SER A 14 -27.90 -2.78 29.51
N ASP A 15 -27.76 -1.50 29.36
CA ASP A 15 -28.79 -0.56 29.86
C ASP A 15 -28.45 0.83 29.29
N ASP A 16 -29.03 1.15 28.16
CA ASP A 16 -29.69 2.39 27.82
C ASP A 16 -29.86 2.56 26.32
N ASN A 17 -31.07 2.79 25.98
CA ASN A 17 -31.65 3.19 24.72
C ASN A 17 -30.72 3.86 23.70
N ASN A 18 -30.64 3.24 22.52
CA ASN A 18 -30.39 3.91 21.26
C ASN A 18 -28.94 4.26 20.92
N LEU A 19 -28.00 3.39 21.22
CA LEU A 19 -26.70 3.41 20.54
C LEU A 19 -26.76 2.43 19.37
N LEU A 20 -26.76 2.96 18.16
CA LEU A 20 -26.48 2.18 16.96
C LEU A 20 -25.11 1.53 17.15
N CYS A 21 -25.09 0.26 17.57
CA CYS A 21 -23.88 -0.55 17.46
C CYS A 21 -23.57 -0.69 15.97
N TYR A 22 -22.79 0.23 15.43
CA TYR A 22 -22.05 -0.06 14.23
C TYR A 22 -21.20 -1.27 14.57
N GLY A 23 -21.47 -2.38 13.86
CA GLY A 23 -20.76 -3.61 14.08
C GLY A 23 -19.27 -3.33 14.22
N THR A 24 -18.67 -3.85 15.25
CA THR A 24 -17.24 -3.78 15.49
C THR A 24 -16.53 -4.45 14.32
N HIS A 25 -16.27 -3.69 13.28
CA HIS A 25 -15.21 -4.04 12.35
C HIS A 25 -13.96 -3.92 13.24
N THR A 26 -13.49 -5.02 13.77
CA THR A 26 -12.16 -5.07 14.37
C THR A 26 -11.19 -4.84 13.23
N ASP A 27 -10.82 -3.58 13.03
CA ASP A 27 -9.71 -3.23 12.17
C ASP A 27 -8.48 -3.88 12.81
N ILE A 28 -8.14 -5.08 12.35
CA ILE A 28 -6.89 -5.71 12.73
C ILE A 28 -5.81 -4.93 12.01
N GLU A 29 -5.23 -3.98 12.72
CA GLU A 29 -4.14 -3.16 12.25
C GLU A 29 -2.82 -3.84 12.62
N GLY A 30 -2.07 -4.28 11.61
CA GLY A 30 -0.75 -4.89 11.77
C GLY A 30 0.33 -3.95 11.26
N ASP A 31 1.42 -3.80 12.04
CA ASP A 31 2.62 -3.08 11.61
C ASP A 31 3.60 -4.06 10.95
N VAL A 32 4.14 -3.71 9.78
CA VAL A 32 5.08 -4.58 9.04
C VAL A 32 6.39 -4.83 9.80
N THR A 33 6.78 -3.93 10.70
CA THR A 33 8.00 -4.10 11.51
C THR A 33 7.89 -5.25 12.50
N ALA A 34 6.67 -5.59 12.95
CA ALA A 34 6.42 -6.77 13.77
C ALA A 34 6.74 -8.09 13.05
N PHE A 35 6.84 -8.05 11.73
CA PHE A 35 7.21 -9.19 10.88
C PHE A 35 8.68 -9.13 10.40
N GLY A 36 9.43 -8.14 10.89
CA GLY A 36 10.85 -7.99 10.59
C GLY A 36 11.16 -7.08 9.40
N ALA A 37 10.19 -6.29 8.91
CA ALA A 37 10.48 -5.25 7.93
C ALA A 37 11.26 -4.09 8.57
N VAL A 38 12.28 -3.59 7.87
CA VAL A 38 13.16 -2.52 8.34
C VAL A 38 13.20 -1.41 7.29
N GLY A 39 12.78 -0.21 7.67
CA GLY A 39 12.74 0.96 6.79
C GLY A 39 14.08 1.68 6.65
N ASP A 40 15.18 0.95 6.44
CA ASP A 40 16.56 1.48 6.41
C ASP A 40 17.08 1.81 5.00
N GLY A 41 16.26 1.63 3.97
CA GLY A 41 16.63 1.84 2.58
C GLY A 41 17.62 0.81 2.01
N LYS A 42 17.86 -0.29 2.68
CA LYS A 42 18.88 -1.31 2.32
C LYS A 42 18.37 -2.73 2.41
N THR A 43 17.74 -3.07 3.53
CA THR A 43 17.28 -4.43 3.83
C THR A 43 16.07 -4.78 2.99
N ASP A 44 16.10 -5.96 2.33
CA ASP A 44 14.92 -6.46 1.60
C ASP A 44 13.78 -6.81 2.56
N CYS A 45 12.66 -6.15 2.40
CA CYS A 45 11.46 -6.29 3.21
C CYS A 45 10.37 -7.13 2.54
N SER A 46 10.59 -7.61 1.32
CA SER A 46 9.57 -8.32 0.53
C SER A 46 8.94 -9.49 1.28
N LYS A 47 9.77 -10.35 1.87
CA LYS A 47 9.31 -11.52 2.62
C LYS A 47 8.56 -11.13 3.90
N ALA A 48 9.08 -10.15 4.63
CA ALA A 48 8.49 -9.68 5.88
C ALA A 48 7.07 -9.12 5.64
N ILE A 49 6.92 -8.24 4.65
CA ILE A 49 5.63 -7.62 4.33
C ILE A 49 4.64 -8.65 3.76
N ASN A 50 5.09 -9.57 2.89
CA ASN A 50 4.23 -10.65 2.41
C ASN A 50 3.79 -11.60 3.54
N SER A 51 4.63 -11.85 4.54
CA SER A 51 4.27 -12.62 5.73
C SER A 51 3.22 -11.88 6.58
N ALA A 52 3.33 -10.56 6.69
CA ALA A 52 2.33 -9.73 7.34
C ALA A 52 0.96 -9.81 6.63
N ILE A 53 0.92 -9.73 5.30
CA ILE A 53 -0.31 -9.92 4.53
C ILE A 53 -0.89 -11.32 4.73
N ALA A 54 -0.04 -12.34 4.72
CA ALA A 54 -0.46 -13.73 4.94
C ALA A 54 -1.09 -13.94 6.32
N SER A 55 -0.65 -13.20 7.34
CA SER A 55 -1.18 -13.28 8.71
C SER A 55 -2.53 -12.59 8.89
N LEU A 56 -2.96 -11.72 7.98
CA LEU A 56 -4.26 -11.08 8.05
C LEU A 56 -5.38 -12.13 8.00
N PRO A 57 -6.52 -11.88 8.65
CA PRO A 57 -7.71 -12.72 8.53
C PRO A 57 -8.15 -12.95 7.10
N ALA A 58 -8.97 -13.98 6.86
CA ALA A 58 -9.55 -14.26 5.55
C ALA A 58 -10.45 -13.12 5.05
N GLU A 59 -11.06 -12.40 5.97
CA GLU A 59 -11.94 -11.26 5.70
C GLU A 59 -11.19 -10.00 5.27
N GLY A 60 -9.85 -9.99 5.42
CA GLY A 60 -8.98 -8.85 5.16
C GLY A 60 -8.45 -8.19 6.44
N GLY A 61 -7.98 -6.97 6.32
CA GLY A 61 -7.46 -6.18 7.43
C GLY A 61 -6.60 -5.01 6.96
N VAL A 62 -6.05 -4.28 7.92
CA VAL A 62 -5.20 -3.12 7.68
C VAL A 62 -3.75 -3.47 8.00
N LEU A 63 -2.85 -3.19 7.08
CA LEU A 63 -1.41 -3.30 7.26
C LEU A 63 -0.77 -1.92 7.18
N VAL A 64 -0.09 -1.52 8.24
CA VAL A 64 0.58 -0.23 8.34
C VAL A 64 2.02 -0.35 7.88
N ILE A 65 2.40 0.56 7.00
CA ILE A 65 3.79 0.81 6.63
C ILE A 65 4.22 2.06 7.40
N PRO A 66 5.06 1.96 8.42
CA PRO A 66 5.52 3.12 9.16
C PRO A 66 6.45 4.01 8.33
N GLU A 67 6.94 5.08 8.92
CA GLU A 67 7.92 5.95 8.29
C GLU A 67 9.23 5.18 8.03
N GLY A 68 9.80 5.38 6.85
CA GLY A 68 11.05 4.74 6.42
C GLY A 68 11.03 4.30 4.96
N ASP A 69 12.19 3.87 4.48
CA ASP A 69 12.41 3.37 3.12
C ASP A 69 12.45 1.83 3.14
N PHE A 70 11.34 1.17 2.78
CA PHE A 70 11.22 -0.29 2.76
C PHE A 70 11.56 -0.81 1.37
N VAL A 71 12.73 -1.43 1.24
CA VAL A 71 13.24 -1.95 -0.04
C VAL A 71 12.58 -3.29 -0.38
N LEU A 72 12.27 -3.46 -1.67
CA LEU A 72 11.59 -4.64 -2.19
C LEU A 72 12.39 -5.23 -3.36
N ASP A 73 12.82 -6.49 -3.20
CA ASP A 73 13.42 -7.29 -4.28
C ASP A 73 12.39 -8.19 -4.97
N ALA A 74 11.23 -8.37 -4.36
CA ALA A 74 10.06 -9.02 -4.94
C ALA A 74 8.79 -8.22 -4.63
N PRO A 75 7.72 -8.36 -5.42
CA PRO A 75 6.47 -7.63 -5.18
C PRO A 75 5.84 -7.96 -3.82
N ILE A 76 5.21 -6.95 -3.22
CA ILE A 76 4.19 -7.17 -2.20
C ILE A 76 2.94 -7.69 -2.91
N VAL A 77 2.50 -8.90 -2.58
CA VAL A 77 1.38 -9.58 -3.26
C VAL A 77 0.13 -9.55 -2.39
N ILE A 78 -0.91 -8.87 -2.87
CA ILE A 78 -2.22 -8.85 -2.22
C ILE A 78 -3.10 -9.90 -2.87
N ASN A 79 -3.30 -11.02 -2.17
CA ASN A 79 -4.07 -12.17 -2.59
C ASN A 79 -5.27 -12.46 -1.66
N LYS A 80 -5.72 -11.45 -0.93
CA LYS A 80 -6.90 -11.48 -0.06
C LYS A 80 -7.82 -10.30 -0.36
N HIS A 81 -9.10 -10.48 -0.13
CA HIS A 81 -10.08 -9.40 -0.23
C HIS A 81 -9.94 -8.41 0.94
N ASN A 82 -10.45 -7.21 0.75
CA ASN A 82 -10.58 -6.18 1.79
C ASN A 82 -9.26 -5.87 2.54
N VAL A 83 -8.13 -5.99 1.87
CA VAL A 83 -6.83 -5.60 2.43
C VAL A 83 -6.62 -4.12 2.21
N THR A 84 -6.23 -3.43 3.27
CA THR A 84 -5.79 -2.04 3.21
C THR A 84 -4.30 -1.96 3.53
N ILE A 85 -3.51 -1.47 2.60
CA ILE A 85 -2.11 -1.07 2.84
C ILE A 85 -2.12 0.43 3.11
N LYS A 86 -1.67 0.83 4.29
CA LYS A 86 -1.73 2.22 4.73
C LYS A 86 -0.36 2.70 5.21
N GLY A 87 0.18 3.72 4.56
CA GLY A 87 1.30 4.49 5.12
C GLY A 87 0.84 5.51 6.14
N LEU A 88 1.74 6.05 6.92
CA LEU A 88 1.46 7.17 7.83
C LEU A 88 1.29 8.47 7.04
N ASN A 89 2.18 8.72 6.08
CA ASN A 89 2.09 9.80 5.12
C ASN A 89 2.96 9.47 3.88
N PRO A 90 2.69 10.03 2.71
CA PRO A 90 3.49 9.75 1.52
C PRO A 90 4.82 10.51 1.48
N GLY A 91 5.14 11.30 2.50
CA GLY A 91 6.29 12.18 2.48
C GLY A 91 6.08 13.42 1.62
N MET A 92 7.18 14.11 1.33
CA MET A 92 7.17 15.29 0.48
C MET A 92 7.41 14.92 -0.98
N ARG A 93 6.58 15.46 -1.85
CA ARG A 93 6.89 15.55 -3.27
C ARG A 93 8.05 16.52 -3.45
N SER A 94 9.12 16.06 -4.06
CA SER A 94 10.15 16.97 -4.54
C SER A 94 10.71 16.54 -5.87
N ASN A 95 10.48 17.37 -6.87
CA ASN A 95 11.23 17.42 -8.12
C ASN A 95 12.17 18.62 -8.11
N ILE A 96 12.33 19.28 -7.00
CA ILE A 96 13.22 20.43 -6.93
C ILE A 96 14.58 19.90 -6.57
N ASP A 97 15.45 19.79 -7.54
CA ASP A 97 16.87 19.65 -7.32
C ASP A 97 17.39 20.94 -6.68
N VAL A 98 17.32 20.99 -5.36
CA VAL A 98 17.88 22.09 -4.58
C VAL A 98 19.35 21.77 -4.33
N ASN A 99 20.23 22.35 -5.10
CA ASN A 99 21.68 22.19 -5.01
C ASN A 99 22.24 20.81 -5.38
N GLY A 100 21.66 20.10 -6.35
CA GLY A 100 22.13 18.78 -6.76
C GLY A 100 21.86 17.71 -5.72
N ILE A 101 21.00 17.98 -4.75
CA ILE A 101 20.56 16.99 -3.77
C ILE A 101 19.26 16.38 -4.29
N ASN A 102 19.37 15.31 -5.05
CA ASN A 102 18.24 14.42 -5.36
C ASN A 102 17.71 13.71 -4.09
N ASP A 103 17.97 14.26 -2.94
CA ASP A 103 17.80 13.61 -1.65
C ASP A 103 16.78 14.35 -0.77
N LEU A 104 15.80 14.97 -1.41
CA LEU A 104 14.65 15.54 -0.68
C LEU A 104 13.72 14.45 -0.13
N LEU A 105 14.04 13.20 -0.41
CA LEU A 105 13.45 12.01 0.16
C LEU A 105 14.43 11.36 1.15
N GLY A 106 15.28 12.19 1.78
CA GLY A 106 16.19 11.71 2.80
C GLY A 106 15.50 10.90 3.92
N PRO A 107 16.24 10.20 4.73
CA PRO A 107 15.68 9.43 5.85
C PRO A 107 14.79 10.36 6.70
N GLY A 108 13.52 9.98 6.88
CA GLY A 108 12.50 10.78 7.56
C GLY A 108 11.46 11.41 6.64
N GLY A 109 11.31 10.97 5.41
CA GLY A 109 10.40 11.54 4.41
C GLY A 109 9.04 10.86 4.23
N GLY A 110 8.56 10.05 5.15
CA GLY A 110 7.28 9.35 5.05
C GLY A 110 7.38 7.86 4.87
N SER A 111 6.27 7.21 4.60
CA SER A 111 6.18 5.77 4.35
C SER A 111 6.48 5.48 2.89
N LYS A 112 7.57 4.78 2.60
CA LYS A 112 8.03 4.58 1.23
C LYS A 112 8.36 3.12 0.94
N LEU A 113 7.84 2.63 -0.17
CA LEU A 113 8.19 1.33 -0.75
C LEU A 113 9.11 1.55 -1.94
N VAL A 114 10.28 0.91 -1.93
CA VAL A 114 11.30 1.04 -2.99
C VAL A 114 11.42 -0.27 -3.75
N ALA A 115 10.88 -0.34 -4.95
CA ALA A 115 10.98 -1.52 -5.82
C ALA A 115 12.38 -1.60 -6.45
N ARG A 116 13.37 -2.08 -5.69
CA ARG A 116 14.75 -2.18 -6.17
C ARG A 116 14.90 -3.19 -7.31
N ASN A 117 14.47 -4.43 -7.10
CA ASN A 117 14.48 -5.50 -8.11
C ASN A 117 13.08 -6.05 -8.40
N ALA A 118 12.07 -5.67 -7.63
CA ALA A 118 10.71 -6.11 -7.82
C ALA A 118 10.15 -5.59 -9.16
N GLU A 119 9.42 -6.44 -9.89
CA GLU A 119 8.68 -6.04 -11.10
C GLU A 119 7.66 -4.94 -10.81
N ALA A 120 6.95 -5.08 -9.70
CA ALA A 120 6.05 -4.06 -9.15
C ALA A 120 6.30 -3.91 -7.65
N ALA A 121 6.10 -2.73 -7.09
CA ALA A 121 6.17 -2.59 -5.63
C ALA A 121 4.99 -3.30 -4.97
N ILE A 122 3.78 -3.07 -5.46
CA ILE A 122 2.57 -3.75 -4.98
C ILE A 122 1.87 -4.40 -6.18
N LYS A 123 1.53 -5.68 -6.04
CA LYS A 123 0.73 -6.43 -7.01
C LYS A 123 -0.55 -6.92 -6.34
N VAL A 124 -1.68 -6.49 -6.84
CA VAL A 124 -2.99 -6.99 -6.45
C VAL A 124 -3.37 -8.11 -7.41
N GLU A 125 -3.56 -9.30 -6.91
CA GLU A 125 -3.88 -10.48 -7.73
C GLU A 125 -5.27 -10.37 -8.35
N THR A 126 -5.47 -11.12 -9.43
CA THR A 126 -6.72 -11.17 -10.18
C THR A 126 -7.92 -11.51 -9.28
N GLY A 127 -9.01 -10.79 -9.46
CA GLY A 127 -10.27 -11.06 -8.78
C GLY A 127 -10.38 -10.54 -7.34
N MET A 128 -9.36 -9.84 -6.85
CA MET A 128 -9.43 -9.26 -5.49
C MET A 128 -10.45 -8.13 -5.42
N LYS A 129 -11.12 -8.01 -4.26
CA LYS A 129 -12.17 -7.00 -4.02
C LYS A 129 -11.86 -6.19 -2.78
N GLY A 130 -12.25 -4.90 -2.81
CA GLY A 130 -12.16 -4.02 -1.65
C GLY A 130 -10.73 -3.66 -1.24
N VAL A 131 -9.75 -3.80 -2.13
CA VAL A 131 -8.35 -3.48 -1.83
C VAL A 131 -8.16 -1.97 -1.84
N LYS A 132 -7.53 -1.45 -0.76
CA LYS A 132 -7.21 -0.03 -0.62
C LYS A 132 -5.71 0.15 -0.38
N ILE A 133 -5.11 1.13 -1.07
CA ILE A 133 -3.71 1.49 -0.88
C ILE A 133 -3.66 3.00 -0.69
N MET A 134 -3.09 3.46 0.43
CA MET A 134 -3.19 4.87 0.76
C MET A 134 -2.00 5.41 1.57
N ASN A 135 -1.81 6.72 1.46
CA ASN A 135 -0.86 7.50 2.26
C ASN A 135 0.58 7.01 2.19
N LEU A 136 1.06 6.62 1.01
CA LEU A 136 2.44 6.15 0.88
C LEU A 136 3.08 6.60 -0.44
N MET A 137 4.38 6.56 -0.47
CA MET A 137 5.19 6.73 -1.66
C MET A 137 5.60 5.38 -2.22
N VAL A 138 5.60 5.26 -3.54
CA VAL A 138 6.14 4.12 -4.27
C VAL A 138 7.24 4.61 -5.18
N SER A 139 8.43 4.06 -5.03
CA SER A 139 9.59 4.41 -5.83
C SER A 139 10.13 3.20 -6.58
N GLY A 140 10.59 3.41 -7.79
CA GLY A 140 11.34 2.41 -8.52
C GLY A 140 12.81 2.37 -8.12
N GLY A 141 13.54 1.41 -8.67
CA GLY A 141 14.98 1.34 -8.58
C GLY A 141 15.67 2.33 -9.54
N THR A 142 17.00 2.26 -9.60
CA THR A 142 17.81 3.19 -10.39
C THR A 142 17.54 3.15 -11.90
N GLU A 143 17.02 2.04 -12.42
CA GLU A 143 16.74 1.89 -13.86
C GLU A 143 15.32 2.31 -14.25
N ALA A 144 14.50 2.72 -13.29
CA ALA A 144 13.11 3.19 -13.50
C ALA A 144 12.27 2.27 -14.41
N LYS A 145 12.43 0.95 -14.29
CA LYS A 145 11.74 -0.05 -15.12
C LYS A 145 10.54 -0.72 -14.42
N ASN A 146 10.35 -0.41 -13.16
CA ASN A 146 9.37 -1.06 -12.29
C ASN A 146 7.96 -0.47 -12.46
N ILE A 147 6.96 -1.24 -12.08
CA ILE A 147 5.59 -0.76 -11.89
C ILE A 147 5.44 -0.36 -10.40
N GLY A 148 4.80 0.76 -10.13
CA GLY A 148 4.49 1.14 -8.75
C GLY A 148 3.42 0.23 -8.16
N ILE A 149 2.20 0.34 -8.66
CA ILE A 149 1.06 -0.46 -8.21
C ILE A 149 0.39 -1.13 -9.40
N HIS A 150 0.23 -2.44 -9.34
CA HIS A 150 -0.37 -3.24 -10.40
C HIS A 150 -1.62 -3.97 -9.90
N PHE A 151 -2.77 -3.64 -10.46
CA PHE A 151 -4.02 -4.40 -10.30
C PHE A 151 -4.13 -5.39 -11.46
N ALA A 152 -3.84 -6.65 -11.21
CA ALA A 152 -3.70 -7.70 -12.21
C ALA A 152 -5.04 -8.37 -12.56
N GLY A 153 -5.91 -7.64 -13.21
CA GLY A 153 -7.16 -8.16 -13.79
C GLY A 153 -8.33 -8.38 -12.83
N ALA A 154 -9.52 -8.05 -13.32
CA ALA A 154 -10.82 -8.34 -12.70
C ALA A 154 -10.94 -7.98 -11.21
N THR A 155 -10.23 -6.95 -10.75
CA THR A 155 -10.39 -6.42 -9.39
C THR A 155 -11.65 -5.57 -9.30
N ASP A 156 -12.26 -5.48 -8.10
CA ASP A 156 -13.51 -4.77 -7.90
C ASP A 156 -13.48 -3.95 -6.61
N ASN A 157 -14.09 -2.76 -6.65
CA ASN A 157 -14.20 -1.87 -5.49
C ASN A 157 -12.85 -1.53 -4.86
N GLY A 158 -11.87 -1.17 -5.70
CA GLY A 158 -10.52 -0.77 -5.28
C GLY A 158 -10.39 0.73 -5.03
N MET A 159 -9.40 1.12 -4.23
CA MET A 159 -9.09 2.53 -4.01
C MET A 159 -7.57 2.76 -3.93
N LEU A 160 -7.11 3.78 -4.64
CA LEU A 160 -5.82 4.43 -4.40
C LEU A 160 -6.07 5.84 -3.89
N SER A 161 -5.42 6.20 -2.79
CA SER A 161 -5.60 7.53 -2.22
C SER A 161 -4.29 8.06 -1.65
N ASN A 162 -3.97 9.31 -2.01
CA ASN A 162 -2.79 10.00 -1.49
C ASN A 162 -1.49 9.18 -1.72
N ILE A 163 -1.25 8.79 -2.97
CA ILE A 163 -0.08 8.04 -3.42
C ILE A 163 0.86 8.97 -4.17
N ILE A 164 2.15 8.87 -3.89
CA ILE A 164 3.21 9.48 -4.69
C ILE A 164 3.99 8.38 -5.40
N GLY A 165 4.11 8.48 -6.72
CA GLY A 165 4.92 7.56 -7.54
C GLY A 165 6.11 8.28 -8.16
N ILE A 166 7.33 7.77 -7.97
CA ILE A 166 8.57 8.35 -8.52
C ILE A 166 9.51 7.28 -9.06
N ASN A 167 10.37 7.63 -10.00
CA ASN A 167 11.41 6.75 -10.55
C ASN A 167 10.87 5.39 -11.05
N LEU A 168 9.66 5.37 -11.58
CA LEU A 168 8.99 4.18 -12.09
C LEU A 168 8.91 4.24 -13.62
N HIS A 169 8.75 3.10 -14.27
CA HIS A 169 8.33 3.05 -15.67
C HIS A 169 6.81 3.30 -15.78
N THR A 170 6.04 2.63 -14.93
CA THR A 170 4.59 2.79 -14.86
C THR A 170 4.20 3.04 -13.42
N GLY A 171 3.53 4.16 -13.16
CA GLY A 171 3.09 4.49 -11.79
C GLY A 171 2.01 3.56 -11.29
N VAL A 172 0.90 3.45 -12.02
CA VAL A 172 -0.21 2.57 -11.72
C VAL A 172 -0.62 1.82 -13.01
N LYS A 173 -0.70 0.49 -12.92
CA LYS A 173 -1.24 -0.35 -13.97
C LYS A 173 -2.52 -1.04 -13.50
N ILE A 174 -3.58 -0.92 -14.28
CA ILE A 174 -4.90 -1.45 -13.94
C ILE A 174 -5.42 -2.26 -15.12
N GLU A 175 -5.75 -3.53 -14.88
CA GLU A 175 -6.28 -4.43 -15.88
C GLU A 175 -7.69 -4.88 -15.50
N GLN A 176 -8.68 -4.54 -16.33
CA GLN A 176 -10.08 -4.99 -16.22
C GLN A 176 -10.73 -4.76 -14.83
N ALA A 177 -10.33 -3.70 -14.13
CA ALA A 177 -10.90 -3.38 -12.82
C ALA A 177 -12.31 -2.79 -12.97
N LYS A 178 -13.11 -2.92 -11.91
CA LYS A 178 -14.44 -2.31 -11.79
C LYS A 178 -14.54 -1.49 -10.52
N ASN A 179 -15.35 -0.43 -10.58
CA ASN A 179 -15.68 0.41 -9.43
C ASN A 179 -14.45 0.87 -8.65
N MET A 180 -13.46 1.41 -9.36
CA MET A 180 -12.20 1.83 -8.77
C MET A 180 -12.10 3.34 -8.64
N GLN A 181 -11.50 3.81 -7.55
CA GLN A 181 -11.25 5.23 -7.30
C GLN A 181 -9.75 5.49 -7.15
N ILE A 182 -9.25 6.51 -7.84
CA ILE A 182 -7.89 7.01 -7.72
C ILE A 182 -7.99 8.49 -7.38
N VAL A 183 -7.70 8.83 -6.13
CA VAL A 183 -7.93 10.19 -5.63
C VAL A 183 -6.67 10.74 -4.96
N ASN A 184 -6.40 12.01 -5.21
CA ASN A 184 -5.27 12.72 -4.63
C ASN A 184 -3.92 12.00 -4.83
N CYS A 185 -3.71 11.38 -6.00
CA CYS A 185 -2.48 10.69 -6.34
C CYS A 185 -1.59 11.56 -7.23
N TRP A 186 -0.29 11.53 -6.95
CA TRP A 186 0.70 12.18 -7.77
C TRP A 186 1.65 11.14 -8.38
N VAL A 187 1.34 10.71 -9.60
CA VAL A 187 2.09 9.72 -10.37
C VAL A 187 2.40 10.32 -11.76
N CYS A 188 3.17 11.38 -11.77
CA CYS A 188 3.55 12.08 -12.99
C CYS A 188 5.07 12.09 -13.22
N GLU A 189 5.50 12.61 -14.37
CA GLU A 189 6.91 12.61 -14.78
C GLU A 189 7.49 11.20 -14.94
N LEU A 190 6.63 10.24 -15.27
CA LEU A 190 6.95 8.85 -15.56
C LEU A 190 6.68 8.58 -17.05
N PRO A 191 7.34 7.58 -17.67
CA PRO A 191 6.96 7.13 -19.01
C PRO A 191 5.48 6.80 -19.13
N ASN A 192 4.91 6.11 -18.13
CA ASN A 192 3.48 5.83 -18.02
C ASN A 192 3.00 6.19 -16.62
N SER A 193 2.21 7.24 -16.47
CA SER A 193 1.65 7.63 -15.17
C SER A 193 0.59 6.63 -14.71
N ILE A 194 -0.45 6.44 -15.52
CA ILE A 194 -1.53 5.48 -15.29
C ILE A 194 -1.80 4.73 -16.59
N GLU A 195 -1.71 3.41 -16.55
CA GLU A 195 -2.03 2.52 -17.66
C GLU A 195 -3.33 1.77 -17.35
N LEU A 196 -4.38 2.03 -18.15
CA LEU A 196 -5.68 1.39 -18.03
C LEU A 196 -5.89 0.42 -19.18
N ILE A 197 -6.07 -0.86 -18.88
CA ILE A 197 -6.32 -1.91 -19.88
C ILE A 197 -7.71 -2.50 -19.65
N GLY A 198 -8.71 -1.86 -20.22
CA GLY A 198 -10.10 -2.20 -19.96
C GLY A 198 -10.55 -1.80 -18.56
N GLY A 199 -11.81 -2.10 -18.26
CA GLY A 199 -12.41 -1.79 -16.96
C GLY A 199 -13.71 -1.04 -17.08
N GLU A 200 -14.37 -0.85 -15.95
CA GLU A 200 -15.69 -0.24 -15.86
C GLU A 200 -15.78 0.61 -14.60
N ASN A 201 -16.38 1.80 -14.73
CA ASN A 201 -16.61 2.69 -13.60
C ASN A 201 -15.34 3.04 -12.82
N ILE A 202 -14.31 3.54 -13.51
CA ILE A 202 -13.05 3.98 -12.94
C ILE A 202 -13.05 5.50 -12.87
N VAL A 203 -12.85 6.03 -11.66
CA VAL A 203 -12.79 7.48 -11.37
C VAL A 203 -11.35 7.85 -11.07
N LEU A 204 -10.84 8.88 -11.81
CA LEU A 204 -9.50 9.45 -11.66
C LEU A 204 -9.59 10.86 -11.09
#